data_7194eb3ce178cf4243729f6367738fb1
#
_entry.id   7194eb3ce178cf4243729f6367738fb1
#
_cell.length_a   1.000
_cell.length_b   1.000
_cell.length_c   1.000
_cell.angle_alpha   90.00
_cell.angle_beta   90.00
_cell.angle_gamma   90.00
#
_symmetry.space_group_name_H-M   'P 1'
#
loop_
_entity.id
_entity.type
_entity.pdbx_description
1 polymer ?
#
loop_
_entity_poly.entity_id
_entity_poly.type
_entity_poly.pdbx_seq_one_letter_code
_entity_poly.pdbx_strand_id
1 'polypeptide(L)'
;VLQKNVQGAQGADPGLDLAQMALLTGGGTYLRQDIRAVLKQVATGDANSFEIAYDPSAENWDNKFHRIHISCERAGVKLQVRERYYALADTRPPAERMKAVLMGAFQSPSDVAEIGLRTKIAPIGDKPGVHLEVRINPSDILLREQGGKFTGAVYFLISDRGASGPLGEPSISSFNLDLTAAQHDTVMKEGIPLSQDHPTTDAVQQVRLIVLDQSTNAVGSLTFAVK
;
A
#
# COMPACT_ATOMS: atom_id res chain seq x y z
N VAL A 1 -2.64 -21.50 0.05
CA VAL A 1 -3.35 -22.55 -0.69
C VAL A 1 -3.45 -23.78 0.21
N LEU A 2 -4.57 -23.93 0.90
CA LEU A 2 -4.90 -25.14 1.64
C LEU A 2 -5.61 -26.10 0.70
N GLN A 3 -4.87 -27.04 0.11
CA GLN A 3 -5.47 -28.27 -0.41
C GLN A 3 -5.84 -29.15 0.79
N LYS A 4 -7.09 -29.13 1.19
CA LYS A 4 -7.66 -30.17 2.02
C LYS A 4 -8.24 -31.22 1.08
N ASN A 5 -7.74 -32.46 1.18
CA ASN A 5 -8.29 -33.63 0.52
C ASN A 5 -9.81 -33.67 0.65
N VAL A 6 -10.51 -33.43 -0.43
CA VAL A 6 -11.95 -33.68 -0.55
C VAL A 6 -12.11 -35.12 -1.02
N GLN A 7 -11.96 -36.06 -0.13
CA GLN A 7 -12.56 -37.39 -0.30
C GLN A 7 -13.73 -37.49 0.65
N GLY A 8 -14.94 -37.51 0.08
CA GLY A 8 -16.14 -38.02 0.74
C GLY A 8 -17.09 -37.00 1.36
N ALA A 9 -17.43 -35.90 0.71
CA ALA A 9 -18.65 -35.15 1.02
C ALA A 9 -19.62 -35.21 -0.18
N GLN A 10 -20.32 -36.31 -0.34
CA GLN A 10 -21.57 -36.33 -1.09
C GLN A 10 -22.58 -35.47 -0.32
N GLY A 11 -22.86 -34.26 -0.81
CA GLY A 11 -23.93 -33.41 -0.34
C GLY A 11 -23.57 -32.04 0.25
N ALA A 12 -22.32 -31.58 0.18
CA ALA A 12 -22.03 -30.20 0.55
C ALA A 12 -22.59 -29.24 -0.52
N ASP A 13 -23.48 -28.34 -0.09
CA ASP A 13 -23.98 -27.27 -0.96
C ASP A 13 -22.81 -26.31 -1.27
N PRO A 14 -22.34 -26.21 -2.55
CA PRO A 14 -21.22 -25.30 -2.89
C PRO A 14 -21.48 -23.84 -2.52
N GLY A 15 -22.75 -23.45 -2.38
CA GLY A 15 -23.16 -22.10 -1.98
C GLY A 15 -22.86 -21.80 -0.51
N LEU A 16 -22.89 -22.82 0.36
CA LEU A 16 -22.56 -22.65 1.77
C LEU A 16 -21.07 -22.36 1.97
N ASP A 17 -20.19 -23.01 1.23
CA ASP A 17 -18.74 -22.78 1.30
C ASP A 17 -18.36 -21.38 0.81
N LEU A 18 -18.97 -20.92 -0.27
CA LEU A 18 -18.75 -19.57 -0.79
C LEU A 18 -19.30 -18.49 0.14
N ALA A 19 -20.46 -18.71 0.75
CA ALA A 19 -21.03 -17.80 1.73
C ALA A 19 -20.16 -17.68 2.98
N GLN A 20 -19.62 -18.81 3.44
CA GLN A 20 -18.69 -18.82 4.57
C GLN A 20 -17.37 -18.13 4.25
N MET A 21 -16.81 -18.35 3.05
CA MET A 21 -15.62 -17.64 2.59
C MET A 21 -15.86 -16.13 2.51
N ALA A 22 -16.99 -15.70 1.97
CA ALA A 22 -17.35 -14.29 1.90
C ALA A 22 -17.48 -13.67 3.30
N LEU A 23 -18.14 -14.34 4.22
CA LEU A 23 -18.27 -13.88 5.60
C LEU A 23 -16.90 -13.72 6.29
N LEU A 24 -16.01 -14.71 6.14
CA LEU A 24 -14.68 -14.68 6.75
C LEU A 24 -13.76 -13.62 6.16
N THR A 25 -13.96 -13.25 4.90
CA THR A 25 -13.14 -12.26 4.19
C THR A 25 -13.77 -10.86 4.16
N GLY A 26 -14.99 -10.69 4.70
CA GLY A 26 -15.74 -9.44 4.61
C GLY A 26 -16.35 -9.21 3.22
N GLY A 27 -16.40 -10.23 2.38
CA GLY A 27 -17.01 -10.18 1.04
C GLY A 27 -18.52 -10.39 1.04
N GLY A 28 -19.12 -10.44 -0.15
CA GLY A 28 -20.52 -10.76 -0.38
C GLY A 28 -20.68 -11.98 -1.30
N THR A 29 -21.77 -12.73 -1.13
CA THR A 29 -22.18 -13.80 -2.03
C THR A 29 -23.41 -13.38 -2.82
N TYR A 30 -23.37 -13.62 -4.12
CA TYR A 30 -24.42 -13.24 -5.07
C TYR A 30 -24.88 -14.51 -5.83
N LEU A 31 -25.72 -15.30 -5.17
CA LEU A 31 -26.24 -16.53 -5.75
C LEU A 31 -27.44 -16.24 -6.62
N ARG A 32 -27.47 -16.83 -7.85
CA ARG A 32 -28.60 -16.76 -8.81
C ARG A 32 -29.02 -15.33 -9.19
N GLN A 33 -28.10 -14.39 -9.17
CA GLN A 33 -28.33 -13.01 -9.62
C GLN A 33 -27.75 -12.78 -11.01
N ASP A 34 -28.29 -11.79 -11.72
CA ASP A 34 -27.71 -11.35 -12.98
C ASP A 34 -26.31 -10.76 -12.74
N ILE A 35 -25.30 -11.35 -13.37
CA ILE A 35 -23.89 -10.96 -13.19
C ILE A 35 -23.64 -9.50 -13.54
N ARG A 36 -24.37 -8.94 -14.53
CA ARG A 36 -24.25 -7.53 -14.91
C ARG A 36 -24.78 -6.60 -13.82
N ALA A 37 -25.89 -6.97 -13.18
CA ALA A 37 -26.46 -6.22 -12.07
C ALA A 37 -25.52 -6.25 -10.86
N VAL A 38 -24.94 -7.41 -10.56
CA VAL A 38 -23.95 -7.58 -9.49
C VAL A 38 -22.69 -6.74 -9.73
N LEU A 39 -22.11 -6.81 -10.92
CA LEU A 39 -20.93 -6.01 -11.27
C LEU A 39 -21.21 -4.51 -11.18
N LYS A 40 -22.38 -4.07 -11.65
CA LYS A 40 -22.79 -2.66 -11.51
C LYS A 40 -22.94 -2.26 -10.04
N GLN A 41 -23.54 -3.11 -9.22
CA GLN A 41 -23.71 -2.87 -7.78
C GLN A 41 -22.37 -2.76 -7.06
N VAL A 42 -21.43 -3.65 -7.35
CA VAL A 42 -20.06 -3.62 -6.77
C VAL A 42 -19.35 -2.34 -7.20
N ALA A 43 -19.31 -2.04 -8.50
CA ALA A 43 -18.65 -0.85 -9.01
C ALA A 43 -19.22 0.47 -8.48
N THR A 44 -20.56 0.55 -8.27
CA THR A 44 -21.18 1.75 -7.69
C THR A 44 -21.01 1.82 -6.16
N GLY A 45 -20.86 0.67 -5.51
CA GLY A 45 -20.53 0.58 -4.07
C GLY A 45 -19.15 1.16 -3.78
N ASP A 46 -18.17 0.79 -4.59
CA ASP A 46 -16.78 1.27 -4.42
C ASP A 46 -16.64 2.78 -4.60
N ALA A 47 -17.44 3.39 -5.49
CA ALA A 47 -17.40 4.84 -5.71
C ALA A 47 -17.80 5.69 -4.49
N ASN A 48 -18.52 5.11 -3.53
CA ASN A 48 -19.02 5.78 -2.33
C ASN A 48 -18.52 5.10 -1.04
N SER A 49 -17.46 4.31 -1.12
CA SER A 49 -16.88 3.63 0.02
C SER A 49 -15.63 4.35 0.54
N PHE A 50 -15.35 4.16 1.82
CA PHE A 50 -14.09 4.53 2.45
C PHE A 50 -13.39 3.24 2.87
N GLU A 51 -12.13 3.10 2.50
CA GLU A 51 -11.27 2.06 3.04
C GLU A 51 -10.58 2.57 4.29
N ILE A 52 -10.63 1.78 5.35
CA ILE A 52 -9.96 2.08 6.62
C ILE A 52 -8.91 0.99 6.83
N ALA A 53 -7.64 1.40 6.86
CA ALA A 53 -6.54 0.54 7.24
C ALA A 53 -6.32 0.62 8.75
N TYR A 54 -6.03 -0.52 9.35
CA TYR A 54 -5.68 -0.65 10.76
C TYR A 54 -4.37 -1.44 10.86
N ASP A 55 -3.40 -0.85 11.56
CA ASP A 55 -2.13 -1.50 11.87
C ASP A 55 -2.16 -1.99 13.32
N PRO A 56 -2.14 -3.32 13.55
CA PRO A 56 -2.13 -3.87 14.90
C PRO A 56 -0.84 -3.51 15.62
N SER A 57 -0.93 -3.18 16.91
CA SER A 57 0.26 -2.93 17.73
C SER A 57 1.19 -4.15 17.75
N ALA A 58 2.50 -3.91 17.93
CA ALA A 58 3.53 -4.95 17.91
C ALA A 58 3.27 -6.11 18.90
N GLU A 59 2.57 -5.85 19.99
CA GLU A 59 2.20 -6.84 21.01
C GLU A 59 1.17 -7.87 20.52
N ASN A 60 0.46 -7.57 19.43
CA ASN A 60 -0.61 -8.41 18.88
C ASN A 60 -0.12 -9.38 17.81
N TRP A 61 1.17 -9.41 17.46
CA TRP A 61 1.74 -10.34 16.47
C TRP A 61 2.17 -11.64 17.15
N ASP A 62 1.19 -12.44 17.61
CA ASP A 62 1.37 -13.59 18.52
C ASP A 62 1.06 -14.96 17.89
N ASN A 63 0.93 -15.04 16.58
CA ASN A 63 0.52 -16.21 15.81
C ASN A 63 -0.86 -16.76 16.21
N LYS A 64 -1.80 -15.86 16.55
CA LYS A 64 -3.19 -16.21 16.87
C LYS A 64 -4.19 -15.44 16.03
N PHE A 65 -5.44 -15.89 16.08
CA PHE A 65 -6.55 -15.14 15.53
C PHE A 65 -7.02 -14.06 16.50
N HIS A 66 -7.07 -12.82 16.01
CA HIS A 66 -7.66 -11.70 16.72
C HIS A 66 -8.97 -11.29 16.07
N ARG A 67 -9.96 -10.95 16.92
CA ARG A 67 -11.26 -10.47 16.45
C ARG A 67 -11.17 -8.97 16.16
N ILE A 68 -11.75 -8.55 15.04
CA ILE A 68 -11.93 -7.15 14.69
C ILE A 68 -13.35 -6.76 15.05
N HIS A 69 -13.51 -5.66 15.76
CA HIS A 69 -14.79 -5.05 16.02
C HIS A 69 -14.73 -3.58 15.57
N ILE A 70 -15.62 -3.22 14.65
CA ILE A 70 -15.75 -1.84 14.17
C ILE A 70 -17.17 -1.38 14.47
N SER A 71 -17.30 -0.20 15.05
CA SER A 71 -18.57 0.49 15.23
C SER A 71 -18.56 1.81 14.50
N CYS A 72 -19.71 2.23 13.97
CA CYS A 72 -19.88 3.51 13.31
C CYS A 72 -21.17 4.16 13.83
N GLU A 73 -21.05 5.34 14.41
CA GLU A 73 -22.18 6.09 14.96
C GLU A 73 -23.01 6.82 13.89
N ARG A 74 -22.44 6.96 12.68
CA ARG A 74 -23.10 7.65 11.57
C ARG A 74 -24.24 6.82 11.00
N ALA A 75 -25.45 7.35 10.99
CA ALA A 75 -26.61 6.69 10.39
C ALA A 75 -26.45 6.47 8.88
N GLY A 76 -26.94 5.34 8.37
CA GLY A 76 -26.92 5.01 6.95
C GLY A 76 -25.61 4.44 6.43
N VAL A 77 -24.59 4.27 7.29
CA VAL A 77 -23.34 3.61 6.92
C VAL A 77 -23.49 2.11 7.01
N LYS A 78 -23.06 1.39 5.97
CA LYS A 78 -22.96 -0.06 5.97
C LYS A 78 -21.48 -0.43 6.16
N LEU A 79 -21.20 -1.17 7.22
CA LEU A 79 -19.85 -1.68 7.47
C LEU A 79 -19.67 -3.02 6.77
N GLN A 80 -18.54 -3.16 6.10
CA GLN A 80 -18.07 -4.42 5.52
C GLN A 80 -16.66 -4.66 6.04
N VAL A 81 -16.49 -5.66 6.90
CA VAL A 81 -15.27 -5.89 7.64
C VAL A 81 -15.04 -7.39 7.83
N ARG A 82 -13.79 -7.79 7.86
CA ARG A 82 -13.41 -9.14 8.30
C ARG A 82 -13.66 -9.28 9.79
N GLU A 83 -14.21 -10.41 10.21
CA GLU A 83 -14.42 -10.66 11.66
C GLU A 83 -13.12 -10.89 12.42
N ARG A 84 -12.08 -11.35 11.72
CA ARG A 84 -10.80 -11.77 12.33
C ARG A 84 -9.64 -11.55 11.38
N TYR A 85 -8.46 -11.39 11.95
CA TYR A 85 -7.18 -11.54 11.25
C TYR A 85 -6.29 -12.52 12.02
N TYR A 86 -5.40 -13.18 11.30
CA TYR A 86 -4.36 -14.01 11.91
C TYR A 86 -3.09 -13.17 12.07
N ALA A 87 -2.68 -12.93 13.30
CA ALA A 87 -1.50 -12.11 13.63
C ALA A 87 -0.23 -12.94 13.45
N LEU A 88 0.19 -13.14 12.19
CA LEU A 88 1.39 -13.90 11.86
C LEU A 88 2.63 -13.11 12.27
N ALA A 89 3.33 -13.56 13.31
CA ALA A 89 4.58 -12.93 13.73
C ALA A 89 5.64 -13.08 12.63
N ASP A 90 6.16 -11.97 12.17
CA ASP A 90 7.31 -11.96 11.26
C ASP A 90 8.60 -12.02 12.07
N THR A 91 9.17 -13.22 12.17
CA THR A 91 10.40 -13.46 12.91
C THR A 91 11.69 -13.11 12.16
N ARG A 92 11.56 -12.67 10.89
CA ARG A 92 12.72 -12.25 10.10
C ARG A 92 13.41 -11.03 10.74
N PRO A 93 14.73 -10.90 10.61
CA PRO A 93 15.43 -9.67 10.98
C PRO A 93 14.83 -8.43 10.31
N PRO A 94 14.84 -7.25 10.95
CA PRO A 94 14.23 -6.03 10.39
C PRO A 94 14.69 -5.72 8.96
N ALA A 95 15.98 -5.90 8.65
CA ALA A 95 16.54 -5.67 7.32
C ALA A 95 15.96 -6.62 6.25
N GLU A 96 15.69 -7.88 6.60
CA GLU A 96 15.10 -8.85 5.69
C GLU A 96 13.61 -8.56 5.46
N ARG A 97 12.90 -8.14 6.51
CA ARG A 97 11.50 -7.70 6.38
C ARG A 97 11.39 -6.51 5.45
N MET A 98 12.18 -5.49 5.69
CA MET A 98 12.25 -4.30 4.84
C MET A 98 12.57 -4.65 3.39
N LYS A 99 13.58 -5.50 3.15
CA LYS A 99 13.93 -5.97 1.80
C LYS A 99 12.75 -6.68 1.14
N ALA A 100 12.02 -7.54 1.85
CA ALA A 100 10.89 -8.26 1.31
C ALA A 100 9.73 -7.31 0.92
N VAL A 101 9.47 -6.29 1.75
CA VAL A 101 8.46 -5.27 1.46
C VAL A 101 8.84 -4.45 0.22
N LEU A 102 10.08 -3.97 0.15
CA LEU A 102 10.60 -3.25 -1.02
C LEU A 102 10.52 -4.08 -2.30
N MET A 103 10.93 -5.34 -2.24
CA MET A 103 10.86 -6.26 -3.39
C MET A 103 9.42 -6.55 -3.79
N GLY A 104 8.51 -6.68 -2.83
CA GLY A 104 7.07 -6.81 -3.09
C GLY A 104 6.52 -5.60 -3.83
N ALA A 105 6.81 -4.40 -3.35
CA ALA A 105 6.39 -3.15 -4.01
C ALA A 105 7.04 -2.96 -5.39
N PHE A 106 8.32 -3.33 -5.55
CA PHE A 106 9.03 -3.26 -6.82
C PHE A 106 8.42 -4.18 -7.89
N GLN A 107 8.03 -5.39 -7.52
CA GLN A 107 7.48 -6.39 -8.44
C GLN A 107 5.97 -6.27 -8.63
N SER A 108 5.27 -5.57 -7.74
CA SER A 108 3.81 -5.44 -7.80
C SER A 108 3.36 -4.86 -9.16
N PRO A 109 2.31 -5.39 -9.78
CA PRO A 109 1.72 -4.81 -10.98
C PRO A 109 0.93 -3.52 -10.70
N SER A 110 0.50 -3.31 -9.46
CA SER A 110 -0.31 -2.17 -9.01
C SER A 110 0.47 -1.27 -8.06
N ASP A 111 0.09 -0.01 -8.01
CA ASP A 111 0.64 0.91 -7.03
C ASP A 111 0.15 0.58 -5.61
N VAL A 112 0.98 0.86 -4.61
CA VAL A 112 0.70 0.68 -3.18
C VAL A 112 0.40 2.04 -2.58
N ALA A 113 -0.62 2.14 -1.75
CA ALA A 113 -1.13 3.41 -1.25
C ALA A 113 -1.12 3.55 0.29
N GLU A 114 -0.27 2.78 0.99
CA GLU A 114 -0.11 2.94 2.45
C GLU A 114 0.54 4.28 2.79
N ILE A 115 1.39 4.82 1.89
CA ILE A 115 1.91 6.18 1.96
C ILE A 115 1.38 6.96 0.76
N GLY A 116 0.65 8.03 1.01
CA GLY A 116 0.14 8.91 -0.02
C GLY A 116 1.26 9.68 -0.72
N LEU A 117 1.31 9.60 -2.04
CA LEU A 117 2.30 10.27 -2.87
C LEU A 117 1.62 11.18 -3.90
N ARG A 118 2.19 12.35 -4.11
CA ARG A 118 1.86 13.23 -5.24
C ARG A 118 3.14 13.56 -5.97
N THR A 119 3.14 13.55 -7.30
CA THR A 119 4.32 13.92 -8.08
C THR A 119 3.96 14.88 -9.19
N LYS A 120 4.91 15.78 -9.46
CA LYS A 120 4.97 16.56 -10.70
C LYS A 120 6.18 16.07 -11.46
N ILE A 121 6.03 15.97 -12.77
CA ILE A 121 7.05 15.43 -13.66
C ILE A 121 7.31 16.48 -14.72
N ALA A 122 8.58 16.78 -14.95
CA ALA A 122 9.02 17.68 -16.00
C ALA A 122 10.20 17.05 -16.77
N PRO A 123 10.43 17.38 -18.04
CA PRO A 123 11.63 16.96 -18.76
C PRO A 123 12.88 17.61 -18.17
N ILE A 124 14.04 16.96 -18.28
CA ILE A 124 15.34 17.51 -17.88
C ILE A 124 15.98 18.22 -19.05
N GLY A 125 15.50 19.42 -19.37
CA GLY A 125 16.03 20.21 -20.52
C GLY A 125 16.08 19.36 -21.80
N ASP A 126 17.24 19.34 -22.49
CA ASP A 126 17.46 18.59 -23.74
C ASP A 126 17.97 17.15 -23.50
N LYS A 127 18.08 16.69 -22.25
CA LYS A 127 18.58 15.36 -21.92
C LYS A 127 17.42 14.39 -21.73
N PRO A 128 17.57 13.11 -22.17
CA PRO A 128 16.57 12.11 -21.87
C PRO A 128 16.49 11.87 -20.34
N GLY A 129 15.30 12.01 -19.80
CA GLY A 129 15.06 11.88 -18.37
C GLY A 129 13.93 12.75 -17.87
N VAL A 130 13.61 12.60 -16.60
CA VAL A 130 12.54 13.32 -15.91
C VAL A 130 13.03 13.95 -14.63
N HIS A 131 12.63 15.19 -14.41
CA HIS A 131 12.71 15.84 -13.10
C HIS A 131 11.48 15.48 -12.30
N LEU A 132 11.67 14.94 -11.11
CA LEU A 132 10.64 14.49 -10.21
C LEU A 132 10.52 15.42 -9.01
N GLU A 133 9.37 16.06 -8.86
CA GLU A 133 8.99 16.72 -7.60
C GLU A 133 7.97 15.85 -6.90
N VAL A 134 8.35 15.25 -5.80
CA VAL A 134 7.49 14.35 -5.02
C VAL A 134 7.06 15.03 -3.73
N ARG A 135 5.80 14.85 -3.36
CA ARG A 135 5.26 15.22 -2.05
C ARG A 135 4.74 13.97 -1.37
N ILE A 136 5.35 13.62 -0.23
CA ILE A 136 4.94 12.49 0.60
C ILE A 136 3.96 13.02 1.63
N ASN A 137 2.87 12.29 1.86
CA ASN A 137 1.92 12.65 2.92
C ASN A 137 2.57 12.39 4.30
N PRO A 138 2.81 13.42 5.10
CA PRO A 138 3.51 13.29 6.38
C PRO A 138 2.72 12.50 7.44
N SER A 139 1.39 12.44 7.31
CA SER A 139 0.55 11.66 8.22
C SER A 139 0.75 10.14 8.09
N ASP A 140 1.35 9.70 7.00
CA ASP A 140 1.60 8.28 6.72
C ASP A 140 3.05 7.87 7.07
N ILE A 141 3.85 8.83 7.58
CA ILE A 141 5.24 8.61 8.02
C ILE A 141 5.31 8.72 9.53
N LEU A 142 6.00 7.77 10.16
CA LEU A 142 6.22 7.84 11.60
C LEU A 142 7.30 8.86 11.95
N LEU A 143 6.87 10.06 12.33
CA LEU A 143 7.73 11.10 12.88
C LEU A 143 7.69 11.03 14.40
N ARG A 144 8.86 10.81 15.02
CA ARG A 144 9.00 10.75 16.48
C ARG A 144 9.49 12.07 17.01
N GLU A 145 8.79 12.61 17.99
CA GLU A 145 9.24 13.80 18.71
C GLU A 145 10.33 13.42 19.73
N GLN A 146 11.47 14.07 19.63
CA GLN A 146 12.56 13.93 20.59
C GLN A 146 13.29 15.27 20.76
N GLY A 147 13.24 15.82 21.95
CA GLY A 147 13.95 17.08 22.27
C GLY A 147 13.46 18.30 21.47
N GLY A 148 12.17 18.36 21.12
CA GLY A 148 11.58 19.45 20.32
C GLY A 148 11.84 19.35 18.82
N LYS A 149 12.35 18.22 18.36
CA LYS A 149 12.54 17.86 16.96
C LYS A 149 11.71 16.64 16.60
N PHE A 150 11.30 16.56 15.34
CA PHE A 150 10.57 15.44 14.75
C PHE A 150 11.50 14.68 13.81
N THR A 151 11.79 13.44 14.16
CA THR A 151 12.75 12.60 13.42
C THR A 151 12.06 11.41 12.76
N GLY A 152 12.49 11.04 11.58
CA GLY A 152 12.05 9.89 10.82
C GLY A 152 13.04 9.54 9.72
N ALA A 153 12.83 8.43 9.03
CA ALA A 153 13.66 8.05 7.88
C ALA A 153 12.85 7.31 6.83
N VAL A 154 13.10 7.63 5.57
CA VAL A 154 12.44 6.99 4.44
C VAL A 154 13.46 6.48 3.44
N TYR A 155 13.17 5.34 2.83
CA TYR A 155 13.80 4.93 1.58
C TYR A 155 13.00 5.46 0.39
N PHE A 156 13.72 5.85 -0.63
CA PHE A 156 13.19 6.34 -1.88
C PHE A 156 13.82 5.54 -3.01
N LEU A 157 13.02 4.83 -3.78
CA LEU A 157 13.46 4.03 -4.90
C LEU A 157 12.87 4.56 -6.18
N ILE A 158 13.70 4.57 -7.22
CA ILE A 158 13.25 4.81 -8.59
C ILE A 158 13.62 3.58 -9.42
N SER A 159 12.66 3.10 -10.19
CA SER A 159 12.83 1.95 -11.09
C SER A 159 12.31 2.28 -12.47
N ASP A 160 13.13 2.01 -13.46
CA ASP A 160 12.76 2.04 -14.87
C ASP A 160 11.94 0.80 -15.24
N ARG A 161 10.94 0.99 -16.10
CA ARG A 161 10.08 -0.09 -16.58
C ARG A 161 9.91 0.01 -18.10
N GLY A 162 10.10 -1.12 -18.76
CA GLY A 162 9.77 -1.32 -20.18
C GLY A 162 8.44 -2.06 -20.35
N ALA A 163 8.17 -2.51 -21.58
CA ALA A 163 6.95 -3.24 -21.93
C ALA A 163 6.76 -4.55 -21.12
N SER A 164 7.85 -5.19 -20.74
CA SER A 164 7.83 -6.50 -20.07
C SER A 164 8.06 -6.43 -18.56
N GLY A 165 8.18 -5.24 -17.96
CA GLY A 165 8.42 -5.05 -16.53
C GLY A 165 9.66 -4.21 -16.22
N PRO A 166 10.23 -4.36 -15.00
CA PRO A 166 11.38 -3.58 -14.57
C PRO A 166 12.61 -3.76 -15.48
N LEU A 167 13.35 -2.66 -15.68
CA LEU A 167 14.60 -2.61 -16.42
C LEU A 167 15.75 -2.35 -15.44
N GLY A 168 16.57 -3.38 -15.22
CA GLY A 168 17.73 -3.29 -14.33
C GLY A 168 17.39 -3.16 -12.85
N GLU A 169 18.38 -2.75 -12.06
CA GLU A 169 18.26 -2.57 -10.63
C GLU A 169 17.70 -1.16 -10.30
N PRO A 170 16.88 -1.03 -9.25
CA PRO A 170 16.37 0.28 -8.86
C PRO A 170 17.48 1.15 -8.27
N SER A 171 17.37 2.45 -8.47
CA SER A 171 18.15 3.44 -7.72
C SER A 171 17.53 3.60 -6.33
N ILE A 172 18.33 3.45 -5.27
CA ILE A 172 17.88 3.51 -3.88
C ILE A 172 18.60 4.63 -3.16
N SER A 173 17.83 5.51 -2.51
CA SER A 173 18.33 6.59 -1.66
C SER A 173 17.67 6.51 -0.29
N SER A 174 18.38 6.92 0.76
CA SER A 174 17.84 7.04 2.12
C SER A 174 17.83 8.50 2.53
N PHE A 175 16.70 8.97 3.07
CA PHE A 175 16.54 10.33 3.55
C PHE A 175 16.16 10.30 5.03
N ASN A 176 16.99 10.96 5.85
CA ASN A 176 16.70 11.19 7.25
C ASN A 176 15.92 12.51 7.38
N LEU A 177 14.84 12.49 8.11
CA LEU A 177 14.04 13.65 8.46
C LEU A 177 14.46 14.10 9.87
N ASP A 178 14.85 15.35 9.99
CA ASP A 178 15.20 16.01 11.28
C ASP A 178 14.58 17.40 11.24
N LEU A 179 13.32 17.48 11.67
CA LEU A 179 12.49 18.67 11.50
C LEU A 179 12.36 19.41 12.85
N THR A 180 12.57 20.71 12.82
CA THR A 180 12.13 21.58 13.91
C THR A 180 10.60 21.62 13.97
N ALA A 181 10.01 22.10 15.07
CA ALA A 181 8.55 22.23 15.19
C ALA A 181 7.96 23.07 14.05
N ALA A 182 8.59 24.19 13.68
CA ALA A 182 8.14 25.03 12.56
C ALA A 182 8.20 24.32 11.20
N GLN A 183 9.25 23.53 10.95
CA GLN A 183 9.37 22.71 9.74
C GLN A 183 8.35 21.58 9.72
N HIS A 184 8.11 20.94 10.86
CA HIS A 184 7.06 19.94 11.02
C HIS A 184 5.69 20.52 10.67
N ASP A 185 5.32 21.67 11.22
CA ASP A 185 4.06 22.34 10.90
C ASP A 185 3.92 22.69 9.40
N THR A 186 5.04 23.03 8.77
CA THR A 186 5.08 23.30 7.32
C THR A 186 4.85 22.02 6.51
N VAL A 187 5.60 20.95 6.80
CA VAL A 187 5.45 19.70 6.05
C VAL A 187 4.10 19.03 6.27
N MET A 188 3.50 19.19 7.48
CA MET A 188 2.14 18.70 7.75
C MET A 188 1.08 19.34 6.84
N LYS A 189 1.31 20.57 6.38
CA LYS A 189 0.40 21.28 5.46
C LYS A 189 0.73 21.04 3.99
N GLU A 190 2.01 20.99 3.66
CA GLU A 190 2.48 21.01 2.27
C GLU A 190 2.94 19.63 1.76
N GLY A 191 3.14 18.67 2.64
CA GLY A 191 3.79 17.40 2.36
C GLY A 191 5.30 17.48 2.49
N ILE A 192 5.95 16.33 2.72
CA ILE A 192 7.42 16.22 2.76
C ILE A 192 7.93 16.28 1.32
N PRO A 193 8.74 17.30 0.97
CA PRO A 193 9.24 17.46 -0.40
C PRO A 193 10.46 16.57 -0.65
N LEU A 194 10.45 15.89 -1.80
CA LEU A 194 11.63 15.28 -2.40
C LEU A 194 11.73 15.77 -3.84
N SER A 195 12.94 16.05 -4.30
CA SER A 195 13.19 16.46 -5.69
C SER A 195 14.42 15.73 -6.21
N GLN A 196 14.30 15.12 -7.39
CA GLN A 196 15.38 14.35 -7.99
C GLN A 196 15.27 14.33 -9.51
N ASP A 197 16.43 14.49 -10.19
CA ASP A 197 16.56 14.21 -11.61
C ASP A 197 16.79 12.70 -11.80
N HIS A 198 16.06 12.13 -12.74
CA HIS A 198 16.20 10.72 -13.11
C HIS A 198 16.45 10.61 -14.62
N PRO A 199 17.71 10.35 -15.05
CA PRO A 199 18.01 10.12 -16.46
C PRO A 199 17.37 8.78 -16.90
N THR A 200 16.80 8.78 -18.10
CA THR A 200 16.19 7.58 -18.70
C THR A 200 16.85 7.25 -20.04
N THR A 201 16.57 6.06 -20.55
CA THR A 201 16.95 5.63 -21.89
C THR A 201 15.72 5.46 -22.77
N ASP A 202 15.92 5.28 -24.08
CA ASP A 202 14.81 5.06 -25.02
C ASP A 202 13.99 3.80 -24.75
N ALA A 203 14.55 2.83 -24.03
CA ALA A 203 13.88 1.60 -23.63
C ALA A 203 12.86 1.81 -22.49
N VAL A 204 12.98 2.92 -21.75
CA VAL A 204 12.11 3.23 -20.61
C VAL A 204 10.78 3.77 -21.11
N GLN A 205 9.71 3.12 -20.74
CA GLN A 205 8.34 3.54 -21.03
C GLN A 205 7.66 4.15 -19.80
N GLN A 206 7.99 3.64 -18.64
CA GLN A 206 7.44 4.09 -17.37
C GLN A 206 8.54 4.16 -16.31
N VAL A 207 8.36 5.02 -15.35
CA VAL A 207 9.16 5.07 -14.13
C VAL A 207 8.25 4.75 -12.95
N ARG A 208 8.73 3.91 -12.05
CA ARG A 208 8.08 3.61 -10.79
C ARG A 208 8.86 4.21 -9.64
N LEU A 209 8.17 5.00 -8.87
CA LEU A 209 8.63 5.59 -7.64
C LEU A 209 8.09 4.76 -6.46
N ILE A 210 8.93 4.47 -5.47
CA ILE A 210 8.54 3.77 -4.24
C ILE A 210 9.13 4.53 -3.06
N VAL A 211 8.29 4.78 -2.05
CA VAL A 211 8.69 5.34 -0.76
C VAL A 211 8.36 4.33 0.32
N LEU A 212 9.31 4.08 1.22
CA LEU A 212 9.12 3.20 2.37
C LEU A 212 9.54 3.92 3.65
N ASP A 213 8.67 3.93 4.64
CA ASP A 213 8.99 4.35 6.00
C ASP A 213 9.84 3.27 6.70
N GLN A 214 11.06 3.62 7.10
CA GLN A 214 12.00 2.67 7.73
C GLN A 214 11.54 2.18 9.10
N SER A 215 10.65 2.92 9.77
CA SER A 215 10.17 2.59 11.11
C SER A 215 9.00 1.63 11.10
N THR A 216 8.06 1.82 10.17
CA THR A 216 6.81 1.06 10.09
C THR A 216 6.81 -0.01 9.00
N ASN A 217 7.69 0.11 7.99
CA ASN A 217 7.68 -0.59 6.71
C ASN A 217 6.44 -0.29 5.85
N ALA A 218 5.70 0.78 6.15
CA ALA A 218 4.65 1.25 5.26
C ALA A 218 5.23 1.69 3.91
N VAL A 219 4.50 1.44 2.83
CA VAL A 219 4.95 1.69 1.45
C VAL A 219 3.94 2.53 0.68
N GLY A 220 4.44 3.49 -0.06
CA GLY A 220 3.71 4.13 -1.15
C GLY A 220 4.42 3.91 -2.48
N SER A 221 3.68 3.72 -3.54
CA SER A 221 4.28 3.70 -4.87
C SER A 221 3.42 4.44 -5.89
N LEU A 222 4.07 4.93 -6.94
CA LEU A 222 3.43 5.61 -8.04
C LEU A 222 4.15 5.28 -9.34
N THR A 223 3.40 4.82 -10.34
CA THR A 223 3.91 4.49 -11.68
C THR A 223 3.39 5.49 -12.69
N PHE A 224 4.25 6.06 -13.51
CA PHE A 224 3.88 7.04 -14.52
C PHE A 224 4.66 6.82 -15.83
N ALA A 225 4.05 7.22 -16.94
CA ALA A 225 4.70 7.20 -18.24
C ALA A 225 5.70 8.35 -18.36
N VAL A 226 6.81 8.11 -19.06
CA VAL A 226 7.88 9.11 -19.34
C VAL A 226 7.90 9.59 -20.78
N LYS A 227 6.97 9.11 -21.61
CA LYS A 227 6.76 9.51 -23.01
C LYS A 227 5.32 9.91 -23.23
#